data_b3f30ed53520793167f1a0d2f6e71d35
#
_entry.id   b3f30ed53520793167f1a0d2f6e71d35
#
_cell.length_a   1.000
_cell.length_b   1.000
_cell.length_c   1.000
_cell.angle_alpha   90.00
_cell.angle_beta   90.00
_cell.angle_gamma   90.00
#
_symmetry.space_group_name_H-M   'P 1'
#
loop_
_entity.id
_entity.type
_entity.pdbx_description
1 polymer ?
#
loop_
_entity_poly.entity_id
_entity_poly.type
_entity_poly.pdbx_seq_one_letter_code
_entity_poly.pdbx_strand_id
1 'polypeptide(L)'
;VEVAFVRNGKLVRVERVVPEGVEQELHALRELVQGPTRLERRQGIRTAIPEGARVRAISADGEVWLTSFSRSLLGMGAPETKVTRLAQIAATLAPLGDQEYASVATEGRLVTSLRLGMRPDVWRAETGENDYQYVVRGIQLRLWLLGYLDRTDVTGSLDYSTEQALVAFQGWEDLDRTGTVTGQTQIALSTAARPEPTAHRPGKRIEIYRDRGVLLMVDTGEVVRVVHTSTGAGGVTPVGAFRVYVKALMSWSVPFKVWMPYAAYFTGGIATHQSPDVPSYPASHGCVRLPEGEAERVYRFVDVGTPVVVR
;
A
#
# COMPACT_ATOMS: atom_id res chain seq x y z
N VAL A 1 -11.09 5.26 27.12
CA VAL A 1 -11.12 4.63 25.78
C VAL A 1 -12.09 3.46 25.78
N GLU A 2 -12.64 3.17 24.60
CA GLU A 2 -13.48 2.01 24.38
C GLU A 2 -12.68 0.85 23.80
N VAL A 3 -12.85 -0.36 24.34
CA VAL A 3 -12.19 -1.59 23.88
C VAL A 3 -13.23 -2.59 23.41
N ALA A 4 -13.04 -3.15 22.22
CA ALA A 4 -14.01 -4.04 21.59
C ALA A 4 -13.78 -5.51 21.98
N PHE A 5 -14.79 -6.10 22.58
CA PHE A 5 -14.87 -7.52 22.93
C PHE A 5 -16.06 -8.20 22.22
N VAL A 6 -16.33 -9.45 22.55
CA VAL A 6 -17.40 -10.24 21.95
C VAL A 6 -18.39 -10.73 23.00
N ARG A 7 -19.70 -10.56 22.76
CA ARG A 7 -20.77 -11.17 23.54
C ARG A 7 -21.85 -11.71 22.60
N ASN A 8 -22.19 -12.97 22.75
CA ASN A 8 -23.19 -13.67 21.91
C ASN A 8 -22.90 -13.52 20.39
N GLY A 9 -21.62 -13.64 20.00
CA GLY A 9 -21.20 -13.51 18.58
C GLY A 9 -21.15 -12.08 18.02
N LYS A 10 -21.48 -11.05 18.83
CA LYS A 10 -21.48 -9.64 18.43
C LYS A 10 -20.38 -8.87 19.15
N LEU A 11 -19.82 -7.87 18.47
CA LEU A 11 -18.90 -6.92 19.11
C LEU A 11 -19.64 -6.07 20.12
N VAL A 12 -19.03 -5.91 21.30
CA VAL A 12 -19.46 -5.02 22.39
C VAL A 12 -18.30 -4.18 22.82
N ARG A 13 -18.53 -2.90 23.10
CA ARG A 13 -17.52 -1.98 23.59
C ARG A 13 -17.57 -1.89 25.09
N VAL A 14 -16.39 -1.85 25.70
CA VAL A 14 -16.21 -1.74 27.16
C VAL A 14 -15.26 -0.58 27.42
N GLU A 15 -15.67 0.31 28.30
CA GLU A 15 -14.84 1.45 28.70
C GLU A 15 -13.63 1.03 29.52
N ARG A 16 -12.51 1.71 29.29
CA ARG A 16 -11.26 1.61 30.05
C ARG A 16 -10.77 3.01 30.41
N VAL A 17 -10.32 3.16 31.62
CA VAL A 17 -9.69 4.40 32.09
C VAL A 17 -8.25 4.41 31.63
N VAL A 18 -7.86 5.50 30.95
CA VAL A 18 -6.47 5.70 30.54
C VAL A 18 -5.71 6.35 31.70
N PRO A 19 -4.61 5.77 32.16
CA PRO A 19 -3.76 6.41 33.16
C PRO A 19 -3.15 7.69 32.64
N GLU A 20 -2.90 8.66 33.51
CA GLU A 20 -2.24 9.92 33.15
C GLU A 20 -0.86 9.66 32.56
N GLY A 21 -0.54 10.36 31.44
CA GLY A 21 0.73 10.23 30.72
C GLY A 21 0.87 8.99 29.83
N VAL A 22 -0.20 8.21 29.64
CA VAL A 22 -0.19 7.03 28.75
C VAL A 22 -0.91 7.37 27.44
N GLU A 23 -0.29 7.03 26.32
CA GLU A 23 -0.90 7.13 24.99
C GLU A 23 -2.16 6.26 24.93
N GLN A 24 -3.30 6.86 24.59
CA GLN A 24 -4.60 6.20 24.68
C GLN A 24 -4.73 5.04 23.66
N GLU A 25 -4.13 5.14 22.47
CA GLU A 25 -4.16 4.11 21.44
C GLU A 25 -3.38 2.87 21.88
N LEU A 26 -2.19 3.08 22.45
CA LEU A 26 -1.36 2.00 22.97
C LEU A 26 -2.04 1.35 24.19
N HIS A 27 -2.67 2.14 25.04
CA HIS A 27 -3.43 1.64 26.19
C HIS A 27 -4.63 0.80 25.74
N ALA A 28 -5.43 1.31 24.80
CA ALA A 28 -6.59 0.58 24.28
C ALA A 28 -6.20 -0.79 23.67
N LEU A 29 -5.14 -0.85 22.88
CA LEU A 29 -4.65 -2.12 22.35
C LEU A 29 -4.07 -3.04 23.43
N ARG A 30 -3.43 -2.50 24.46
CA ARG A 30 -2.95 -3.31 25.61
C ARG A 30 -4.11 -3.91 26.40
N GLU A 31 -5.16 -3.15 26.67
CA GLU A 31 -6.39 -3.63 27.30
C GLU A 31 -7.09 -4.70 26.43
N LEU A 32 -7.10 -4.51 25.11
CA LEU A 32 -7.64 -5.49 24.17
C LEU A 32 -6.91 -6.84 24.28
N VAL A 33 -5.57 -6.84 24.31
CA VAL A 33 -4.78 -8.10 24.36
C VAL A 33 -4.79 -8.73 25.77
N GLN A 34 -4.99 -7.94 26.84
CA GLN A 34 -5.22 -8.48 28.18
C GLN A 34 -6.56 -9.21 28.27
N GLY A 35 -7.52 -8.77 27.46
CA GLY A 35 -8.85 -9.37 27.40
C GLY A 35 -9.80 -8.89 28.48
N PRO A 36 -11.02 -9.44 28.52
CA PRO A 36 -12.04 -9.03 29.45
C PRO A 36 -11.71 -9.43 30.90
N THR A 37 -12.08 -8.59 31.86
CA THR A 37 -11.94 -8.82 33.30
C THR A 37 -12.71 -10.06 33.74
N ARG A 38 -12.48 -10.52 35.00
CA ARG A 38 -13.24 -11.64 35.58
C ARG A 38 -14.74 -11.35 35.64
N LEU A 39 -15.12 -10.11 35.96
CA LEU A 39 -16.52 -9.68 36.03
C LEU A 39 -17.17 -9.71 34.66
N GLU A 40 -16.53 -9.14 33.67
CA GLU A 40 -17.00 -9.11 32.25
C GLU A 40 -17.14 -10.54 31.69
N ARG A 41 -16.21 -11.45 32.02
CA ARG A 41 -16.33 -12.87 31.66
C ARG A 41 -17.54 -13.53 32.25
N ARG A 42 -17.91 -13.20 33.51
CA ARG A 42 -19.15 -13.68 34.16
C ARG A 42 -20.39 -13.14 33.43
N GLN A 43 -20.32 -11.95 32.84
CA GLN A 43 -21.39 -11.33 32.03
C GLN A 43 -21.44 -11.85 30.61
N GLY A 44 -20.65 -12.88 30.26
CA GLY A 44 -20.63 -13.49 28.93
C GLY A 44 -19.73 -12.76 27.90
N ILE A 45 -18.94 -11.78 28.33
CA ILE A 45 -17.98 -11.10 27.46
C ILE A 45 -16.75 -12.01 27.24
N ARG A 46 -16.34 -12.15 25.99
CA ARG A 46 -15.24 -13.01 25.52
C ARG A 46 -14.32 -12.23 24.60
N THR A 47 -13.16 -12.79 24.30
CA THR A 47 -12.23 -12.28 23.28
C THR A 47 -11.80 -13.40 22.35
N ALA A 48 -11.58 -13.06 21.09
CA ALA A 48 -10.92 -13.92 20.11
C ALA A 48 -9.40 -13.72 20.11
N ILE A 49 -8.91 -12.67 20.77
CA ILE A 49 -7.47 -12.42 20.90
C ILE A 49 -6.85 -13.56 21.74
N PRO A 50 -5.82 -14.25 21.22
CA PRO A 50 -5.18 -15.36 21.92
C PRO A 50 -4.51 -14.90 23.22
N GLU A 51 -4.53 -15.77 24.22
CA GLU A 51 -3.73 -15.57 25.43
C GLU A 51 -2.24 -15.46 25.06
N GLY A 52 -1.53 -14.51 25.70
CA GLY A 52 -0.12 -14.24 25.40
C GLY A 52 0.13 -13.35 24.16
N ALA A 53 -0.90 -12.89 23.44
CA ALA A 53 -0.72 -11.83 22.46
C ALA A 53 -0.24 -10.55 23.15
N ARG A 54 0.67 -9.82 22.50
CA ARG A 54 1.25 -8.57 23.02
C ARG A 54 1.29 -7.52 21.93
N VAL A 55 0.98 -6.28 22.27
CA VAL A 55 1.23 -5.12 21.42
C VAL A 55 2.72 -4.81 21.45
N ARG A 56 3.33 -4.65 20.30
CA ARG A 56 4.74 -4.27 20.11
C ARG A 56 4.88 -2.78 19.83
N ALA A 57 4.07 -2.26 18.93
CA ALA A 57 4.08 -0.85 18.55
C ALA A 57 2.72 -0.43 17.99
N ILE A 58 2.45 0.86 18.08
CA ILE A 58 1.42 1.56 17.31
C ILE A 58 1.94 2.95 16.96
N SER A 59 1.67 3.41 15.76
CA SER A 59 1.93 4.78 15.31
C SER A 59 0.92 5.17 14.25
N ALA A 60 0.71 6.46 14.04
CA ALA A 60 -0.06 6.97 12.92
C ALA A 60 0.86 7.32 11.74
N ASP A 61 0.40 7.03 10.52
CA ASP A 61 1.01 7.45 9.26
C ASP A 61 -0.12 7.87 8.32
N GLY A 62 -0.35 9.18 8.22
CA GLY A 62 -1.49 9.73 7.50
C GLY A 62 -2.83 9.11 7.97
N GLU A 63 -3.56 8.52 7.03
CA GLU A 63 -4.86 7.90 7.27
C GLU A 63 -4.78 6.49 7.89
N VAL A 64 -3.60 6.03 8.31
CA VAL A 64 -3.35 4.63 8.69
C VAL A 64 -2.78 4.53 10.10
N TRP A 65 -3.37 3.68 10.95
CA TRP A 65 -2.71 3.15 12.12
C TRP A 65 -1.75 2.03 11.73
N LEU A 66 -0.46 2.20 11.96
CA LEU A 66 0.54 1.13 11.84
C LEU A 66 0.61 0.38 13.17
N THR A 67 0.16 -0.87 13.21
CA THR A 67 0.13 -1.67 14.43
C THR A 67 0.99 -2.92 14.30
N SER A 68 1.75 -3.23 15.35
CA SER A 68 2.57 -4.44 15.40
C SER A 68 2.28 -5.23 16.68
N PHE A 69 2.15 -6.54 16.53
CA PHE A 69 1.86 -7.48 17.59
C PHE A 69 2.90 -8.61 17.64
N SER A 70 2.91 -9.35 18.74
CA SER A 70 3.63 -10.62 18.82
C SER A 70 3.01 -11.68 17.90
N ARG A 71 3.81 -12.66 17.50
CA ARG A 71 3.36 -13.78 16.65
C ARG A 71 2.15 -14.54 17.23
N SER A 72 1.98 -14.50 18.55
CA SER A 72 0.84 -15.11 19.25
C SER A 72 -0.51 -14.60 18.76
N LEU A 73 -0.58 -13.37 18.20
CA LEU A 73 -1.82 -12.84 17.61
C LEU A 73 -2.37 -13.74 16.51
N LEU A 74 -1.49 -14.38 15.72
CA LEU A 74 -1.87 -15.29 14.65
C LEU A 74 -2.31 -16.66 15.12
N GLY A 75 -2.12 -16.99 16.43
CA GLY A 75 -2.35 -18.26 17.08
C GLY A 75 -3.43 -19.16 16.47
N MET A 76 -3.45 -20.43 16.84
CA MET A 76 -4.39 -21.44 16.31
C MET A 76 -5.85 -20.99 16.48
N GLY A 77 -6.70 -21.35 15.55
CA GLY A 77 -8.14 -21.07 15.56
C GLY A 77 -8.75 -21.22 14.17
N ALA A 78 -10.05 -21.42 14.14
CA ALA A 78 -10.83 -21.45 12.89
C ALA A 78 -10.73 -20.09 12.18
N PRO A 79 -10.95 -20.04 10.86
CA PRO A 79 -10.95 -18.79 10.08
C PRO A 79 -11.82 -17.70 10.69
N GLU A 80 -13.02 -18.04 11.16
CA GLU A 80 -13.97 -17.13 11.81
C GLU A 80 -13.37 -16.45 13.06
N THR A 81 -12.56 -17.19 13.82
CA THR A 81 -11.86 -16.67 15.01
C THR A 81 -10.81 -15.62 14.59
N LYS A 82 -10.10 -15.84 13.47
CA LYS A 82 -9.11 -14.88 12.95
C LYS A 82 -9.78 -13.59 12.49
N VAL A 83 -10.90 -13.69 11.78
CA VAL A 83 -11.70 -12.53 11.39
C VAL A 83 -12.20 -11.75 12.60
N THR A 84 -12.69 -12.43 13.62
CA THR A 84 -13.14 -11.80 14.85
C THR A 84 -12.01 -11.06 15.58
N ARG A 85 -10.78 -11.58 15.58
CA ARG A 85 -9.59 -10.85 16.11
C ARG A 85 -9.37 -9.53 15.41
N LEU A 86 -9.37 -9.57 14.08
CA LEU A 86 -9.17 -8.37 13.26
C LEU A 86 -10.32 -7.37 13.47
N ALA A 87 -11.56 -7.87 13.59
CA ALA A 87 -12.73 -7.04 13.90
C ALA A 87 -12.60 -6.35 15.28
N GLN A 88 -12.11 -7.04 16.30
CA GLN A 88 -11.86 -6.45 17.61
C GLN A 88 -10.78 -5.35 17.55
N ILE A 89 -9.67 -5.58 16.81
CA ILE A 89 -8.62 -4.56 16.62
C ILE A 89 -9.20 -3.34 15.91
N ALA A 90 -9.88 -3.54 14.78
CA ALA A 90 -10.47 -2.45 14.01
C ALA A 90 -11.49 -1.64 14.82
N ALA A 91 -12.39 -2.31 15.55
CA ALA A 91 -13.41 -1.65 16.35
C ALA A 91 -12.85 -0.92 17.59
N THR A 92 -11.69 -1.36 18.10
CA THR A 92 -10.97 -0.69 19.20
C THR A 92 -10.26 0.57 18.68
N LEU A 93 -9.67 0.53 17.48
CA LEU A 93 -8.92 1.66 16.91
C LEU A 93 -9.82 2.75 16.30
N ALA A 94 -10.96 2.36 15.74
CA ALA A 94 -11.83 3.28 15.00
C ALA A 94 -12.24 4.57 15.77
N PRO A 95 -12.48 4.57 17.09
CA PRO A 95 -12.84 5.79 17.81
C PRO A 95 -11.65 6.62 18.33
N LEU A 96 -10.40 6.20 18.07
CA LEU A 96 -9.21 6.78 18.72
C LEU A 96 -8.54 7.91 17.91
N GLY A 97 -8.94 8.12 16.67
CA GLY A 97 -8.38 9.16 15.79
C GLY A 97 -9.09 9.21 14.45
N ASP A 98 -8.57 10.05 13.56
CA ASP A 98 -9.13 10.29 12.23
C ASP A 98 -8.63 9.29 11.17
N GLN A 99 -7.86 8.27 11.57
CA GLN A 99 -7.36 7.24 10.66
C GLN A 99 -8.50 6.37 10.15
N GLU A 100 -8.58 6.23 8.83
CA GLU A 100 -9.59 5.37 8.17
C GLU A 100 -9.17 3.90 8.08
N TYR A 101 -7.88 3.61 8.27
CA TYR A 101 -7.31 2.27 8.07
C TYR A 101 -6.42 1.86 9.25
N ALA A 102 -6.25 0.55 9.40
CA ALA A 102 -5.23 -0.03 10.27
C ALA A 102 -4.44 -1.10 9.54
N SER A 103 -3.13 -0.99 9.58
CA SER A 103 -2.20 -2.03 9.13
C SER A 103 -1.84 -2.90 10.33
N VAL A 104 -2.09 -4.19 10.24
CA VAL A 104 -1.82 -5.16 11.30
C VAL A 104 -0.61 -6.01 10.92
N ALA A 105 0.45 -5.93 11.70
CA ALA A 105 1.67 -6.70 11.50
C ALA A 105 1.98 -7.60 12.70
N THR A 106 2.71 -8.69 12.48
CA THR A 106 3.29 -9.52 13.54
C THR A 106 4.76 -9.76 13.27
N GLU A 107 5.60 -9.54 14.30
CA GLU A 107 7.07 -9.66 14.19
C GLU A 107 7.61 -8.90 12.96
N GLY A 108 7.09 -7.70 12.73
CA GLY A 108 7.48 -6.85 11.60
C GLY A 108 6.96 -7.27 10.22
N ARG A 109 6.11 -8.32 10.11
CA ARG A 109 5.52 -8.74 8.84
C ARG A 109 4.06 -8.31 8.76
N LEU A 110 3.68 -7.67 7.67
CA LEU A 110 2.30 -7.32 7.41
C LEU A 110 1.43 -8.59 7.36
N VAL A 111 0.38 -8.60 8.17
CA VAL A 111 -0.66 -9.63 8.14
C VAL A 111 -1.78 -9.20 7.22
N THR A 112 -2.28 -7.98 7.40
CA THR A 112 -3.35 -7.39 6.60
C THR A 112 -3.45 -5.89 6.85
N SER A 113 -4.21 -5.20 6.00
CA SER A 113 -4.71 -3.84 6.26
C SER A 113 -6.23 -3.87 6.33
N LEU A 114 -6.80 -3.11 7.26
CA LEU A 114 -8.23 -3.08 7.56
C LEU A 114 -8.75 -1.67 7.34
N ARG A 115 -9.96 -1.53 6.80
CA ARG A 115 -10.70 -0.28 6.86
C ARG A 115 -11.42 -0.20 8.21
N LEU A 116 -11.20 0.88 8.94
CA LEU A 116 -11.87 1.11 10.23
C LEU A 116 -13.33 1.49 10.00
N GLY A 117 -14.19 1.17 10.98
CA GLY A 117 -15.63 1.40 10.85
C GLY A 117 -16.38 0.36 10.01
N MET A 118 -15.69 -0.48 9.23
CA MET A 118 -16.29 -1.64 8.56
C MET A 118 -16.26 -2.87 9.47
N ARG A 119 -17.37 -3.61 9.48
CA ARG A 119 -17.43 -4.89 10.18
C ARG A 119 -16.86 -5.99 9.29
N PRO A 120 -15.74 -6.64 9.64
CA PRO A 120 -15.10 -7.67 8.80
C PRO A 120 -15.99 -8.90 8.55
N ASP A 121 -16.88 -9.23 9.48
CA ASP A 121 -17.88 -10.30 9.35
C ASP A 121 -18.94 -9.97 8.27
N VAL A 122 -19.42 -8.73 8.25
CA VAL A 122 -20.37 -8.25 7.22
C VAL A 122 -19.70 -8.25 5.86
N TRP A 123 -18.47 -7.79 5.79
CA TRP A 123 -17.73 -7.69 4.53
C TRP A 123 -17.49 -9.07 3.88
N ARG A 124 -17.14 -10.10 4.68
CA ARG A 124 -17.03 -11.47 4.17
C ARG A 124 -18.36 -12.05 3.69
N ALA A 125 -19.44 -11.80 4.40
CA ALA A 125 -20.77 -12.24 4.00
C ALA A 125 -21.23 -11.59 2.68
N GLU A 126 -20.85 -10.33 2.45
CA GLU A 126 -21.20 -9.58 1.24
C GLU A 126 -20.33 -9.96 0.03
N THR A 127 -19.03 -10.23 0.24
CA THR A 127 -18.07 -10.47 -0.85
C THR A 127 -17.83 -11.94 -1.15
N GLY A 128 -18.17 -12.85 -0.25
CA GLY A 128 -17.90 -14.30 -0.40
C GLY A 128 -16.39 -14.65 -0.45
N GLU A 129 -15.51 -13.75 -0.03
CA GLU A 129 -14.06 -13.92 -0.14
C GLU A 129 -13.52 -15.01 0.80
N ASN A 130 -12.57 -15.79 0.28
CA ASN A 130 -11.80 -16.75 1.08
C ASN A 130 -10.62 -16.04 1.79
N ASP A 131 -9.94 -16.75 2.70
CA ASP A 131 -8.82 -16.21 3.51
C ASP A 131 -7.67 -15.68 2.65
N TYR A 132 -7.40 -16.29 1.51
CA TYR A 132 -6.36 -15.86 0.59
C TYR A 132 -6.70 -14.51 -0.06
N GLN A 133 -7.91 -14.37 -0.60
CA GLN A 133 -8.39 -13.13 -1.21
C GLN A 133 -8.41 -11.98 -0.20
N TYR A 134 -8.79 -12.27 1.05
CA TYR A 134 -8.76 -11.30 2.13
C TYR A 134 -7.34 -10.79 2.42
N VAL A 135 -6.34 -11.68 2.49
CA VAL A 135 -4.93 -11.29 2.68
C VAL A 135 -4.40 -10.49 1.49
N VAL A 136 -4.70 -10.94 0.27
CA VAL A 136 -4.30 -10.22 -0.96
C VAL A 136 -4.89 -8.82 -0.98
N ARG A 137 -6.17 -8.67 -0.67
CA ARG A 137 -6.82 -7.36 -0.59
C ARG A 137 -6.17 -6.45 0.45
N GLY A 138 -5.76 -6.98 1.61
CA GLY A 138 -5.02 -6.22 2.63
C GLY A 138 -3.68 -5.68 2.10
N ILE A 139 -2.97 -6.48 1.30
CA ILE A 139 -1.73 -6.07 0.63
C ILE A 139 -2.02 -4.99 -0.42
N GLN A 140 -3.04 -5.19 -1.24
CA GLN A 140 -3.47 -4.22 -2.25
C GLN A 140 -3.90 -2.89 -1.64
N LEU A 141 -4.65 -2.92 -0.52
CA LEU A 141 -5.01 -1.72 0.25
C LEU A 141 -3.75 -0.98 0.71
N ARG A 142 -2.75 -1.70 1.22
CA ARG A 142 -1.50 -1.08 1.64
C ARG A 142 -0.74 -0.45 0.46
N LEU A 143 -0.64 -1.15 -0.67
CA LEU A 143 -0.05 -0.61 -1.90
C LEU A 143 -0.79 0.63 -2.41
N TRP A 144 -2.13 0.64 -2.36
CA TRP A 144 -2.94 1.81 -2.70
C TRP A 144 -2.64 2.99 -1.76
N LEU A 145 -2.64 2.80 -0.45
CA LEU A 145 -2.33 3.83 0.55
C LEU A 145 -0.93 4.43 0.36
N LEU A 146 0.02 3.62 -0.08
CA LEU A 146 1.38 4.06 -0.40
C LEU A 146 1.52 4.69 -1.80
N GLY A 147 0.45 4.69 -2.61
CA GLY A 147 0.41 5.29 -3.94
C GLY A 147 0.87 4.39 -5.09
N TYR A 148 1.10 3.09 -4.86
CA TYR A 148 1.55 2.14 -5.89
C TYR A 148 0.41 1.47 -6.68
N LEU A 149 -0.80 1.48 -6.16
CA LEU A 149 -1.96 0.83 -6.79
C LEU A 149 -3.13 1.81 -6.87
N ASP A 150 -4.05 1.61 -7.83
CA ASP A 150 -5.31 2.33 -7.82
C ASP A 150 -6.31 1.66 -6.87
N ARG A 151 -7.25 2.45 -6.33
CA ARG A 151 -8.28 1.89 -5.46
C ARG A 151 -9.17 0.89 -6.20
N THR A 152 -9.41 1.10 -7.48
CA THR A 152 -10.21 0.20 -8.32
C THR A 152 -9.56 -1.16 -8.55
N ASP A 153 -8.22 -1.24 -8.40
CA ASP A 153 -7.44 -2.46 -8.54
C ASP A 153 -7.31 -3.25 -7.22
N VAL A 154 -7.98 -2.81 -6.15
CA VAL A 154 -8.08 -3.55 -4.89
C VAL A 154 -9.13 -4.65 -5.02
N THR A 155 -8.78 -5.71 -5.73
CA THR A 155 -9.68 -6.78 -6.18
C THR A 155 -9.69 -8.01 -5.28
N GLY A 156 -8.64 -8.23 -4.49
CA GLY A 156 -8.40 -9.48 -3.74
C GLY A 156 -7.71 -10.56 -4.59
N SER A 157 -7.33 -10.26 -5.83
CA SER A 157 -6.61 -11.18 -6.73
C SER A 157 -5.21 -10.63 -7.04
N LEU A 158 -4.19 -11.49 -7.08
CA LEU A 158 -2.86 -11.10 -7.56
C LEU A 158 -2.89 -11.04 -9.09
N ASP A 159 -3.32 -9.91 -9.61
CA ASP A 159 -3.41 -9.59 -11.03
C ASP A 159 -2.18 -8.82 -11.52
N TYR A 160 -2.17 -8.50 -12.83
CA TYR A 160 -1.07 -7.76 -13.45
C TYR A 160 -0.83 -6.39 -12.79
N SER A 161 -1.89 -5.64 -12.47
CA SER A 161 -1.76 -4.34 -11.80
C SER A 161 -1.08 -4.48 -10.44
N THR A 162 -1.46 -5.50 -9.67
CA THR A 162 -0.85 -5.83 -8.36
C THR A 162 0.62 -6.24 -8.51
N GLU A 163 0.95 -7.07 -9.51
CA GLU A 163 2.33 -7.46 -9.79
C GLU A 163 3.20 -6.23 -10.10
N GLN A 164 2.74 -5.35 -11.00
CA GLN A 164 3.47 -4.13 -11.37
C GLN A 164 3.63 -3.17 -10.18
N ALA A 165 2.62 -3.05 -9.33
CA ALA A 165 2.68 -2.28 -8.09
C ALA A 165 3.72 -2.86 -7.11
N LEU A 166 3.79 -4.19 -6.98
CA LEU A 166 4.80 -4.87 -6.16
C LEU A 166 6.21 -4.66 -6.70
N VAL A 167 6.43 -4.75 -8.02
CA VAL A 167 7.75 -4.47 -8.64
C VAL A 167 8.18 -3.04 -8.34
N ALA A 168 7.27 -2.06 -8.48
CA ALA A 168 7.56 -0.66 -8.15
C ALA A 168 7.90 -0.47 -6.67
N PHE A 169 7.10 -1.07 -5.77
CA PHE A 169 7.34 -1.04 -4.33
C PHE A 169 8.69 -1.65 -3.97
N GLN A 170 8.98 -2.84 -4.47
CA GLN A 170 10.24 -3.53 -4.25
C GLN A 170 11.43 -2.72 -4.76
N GLY A 171 11.32 -2.09 -5.93
CA GLY A 171 12.36 -1.22 -6.48
C GLY A 171 12.59 0.04 -5.65
N TRP A 172 11.54 0.61 -5.07
CA TRP A 172 11.67 1.76 -4.18
C TRP A 172 12.31 1.41 -2.85
N GLU A 173 11.93 0.27 -2.26
CA GLU A 173 12.45 -0.23 -0.98
C GLU A 173 13.79 -0.98 -1.10
N ASP A 174 14.44 -0.94 -2.27
CA ASP A 174 15.73 -1.62 -2.54
C ASP A 174 15.68 -3.14 -2.28
N LEU A 175 14.56 -3.77 -2.66
CA LEU A 175 14.33 -5.21 -2.59
C LEU A 175 14.48 -5.86 -3.98
N ASP A 176 14.61 -7.20 -4.01
CA ASP A 176 14.52 -7.96 -5.25
C ASP A 176 13.17 -7.73 -5.93
N ARG A 177 13.18 -7.21 -7.15
CA ARG A 177 11.99 -6.83 -7.93
C ARG A 177 11.32 -8.04 -8.57
N THR A 178 10.75 -8.90 -7.75
CA THR A 178 10.15 -10.18 -8.15
C THR A 178 8.67 -10.06 -8.59
N GLY A 179 7.99 -8.97 -8.23
CA GLY A 179 6.54 -8.82 -8.42
C GLY A 179 5.71 -9.72 -7.52
N THR A 180 6.32 -10.44 -6.57
CA THR A 180 5.65 -11.37 -5.67
C THR A 180 5.77 -10.94 -4.21
N VAL A 181 4.82 -11.40 -3.38
CA VAL A 181 4.81 -11.09 -1.94
C VAL A 181 5.75 -12.03 -1.19
N THR A 182 7.02 -11.66 -1.09
CA THR A 182 8.02 -12.38 -0.29
C THR A 182 7.93 -12.00 1.19
N GLY A 183 8.66 -12.73 2.05
CA GLY A 183 8.77 -12.35 3.47
C GLY A 183 9.40 -10.97 3.69
N GLN A 184 10.38 -10.58 2.86
CA GLN A 184 10.99 -9.25 2.89
C GLN A 184 9.99 -8.17 2.43
N THR A 185 9.23 -8.44 1.36
CA THR A 185 8.16 -7.56 0.90
C THR A 185 7.12 -7.30 2.00
N GLN A 186 6.71 -8.35 2.74
CA GLN A 186 5.76 -8.20 3.85
C GLN A 186 6.31 -7.35 5.00
N ILE A 187 7.60 -7.51 5.32
CA ILE A 187 8.27 -6.71 6.35
C ILE A 187 8.30 -5.23 5.92
N ALA A 188 8.75 -4.95 4.71
CA ALA A 188 8.80 -3.59 4.18
C ALA A 188 7.41 -2.95 4.13
N LEU A 189 6.39 -3.63 3.59
CA LEU A 189 5.01 -3.13 3.54
C LEU A 189 4.46 -2.77 4.93
N SER A 190 4.92 -3.42 6.01
CA SER A 190 4.41 -3.16 7.37
C SER A 190 4.82 -1.78 7.91
N THR A 191 5.92 -1.23 7.43
CA THR A 191 6.54 0.00 7.97
C THR A 191 6.82 1.08 6.92
N ALA A 192 6.67 0.75 5.62
CA ALA A 192 6.94 1.70 4.54
C ALA A 192 6.08 2.96 4.66
N ALA A 193 6.66 4.10 4.33
CA ALA A 193 5.95 5.34 4.08
C ALA A 193 5.78 5.57 2.56
N ARG A 194 4.86 6.45 2.19
CA ARG A 194 4.75 6.90 0.79
C ARG A 194 6.06 7.54 0.36
N PRO A 195 6.59 7.24 -0.85
CA PRO A 195 7.78 7.90 -1.34
C PRO A 195 7.69 9.42 -1.29
N GLU A 196 8.76 10.06 -0.89
CA GLU A 196 8.84 11.52 -0.91
C GLU A 196 9.48 12.01 -2.22
N PRO A 197 9.00 13.13 -2.77
CA PRO A 197 9.60 13.73 -3.96
C PRO A 197 10.92 14.42 -3.60
N THR A 198 11.78 14.65 -4.59
CA THR A 198 13.07 15.33 -4.38
C THR A 198 12.96 16.77 -3.89
N ALA A 199 11.80 17.39 -4.06
CA ALA A 199 11.50 18.71 -3.55
C ALA A 199 9.98 18.93 -3.44
N HIS A 200 9.55 19.55 -2.36
CA HIS A 200 8.17 19.98 -2.16
C HIS A 200 7.94 21.32 -2.89
N ARG A 201 7.77 21.27 -4.22
CA ARG A 201 7.51 22.44 -5.06
C ARG A 201 6.11 22.36 -5.65
N PRO A 202 5.41 23.51 -5.79
CA PRO A 202 4.09 23.51 -6.40
C PRO A 202 4.13 23.08 -7.87
N GLY A 203 3.01 22.58 -8.36
CA GLY A 203 2.80 22.17 -9.74
C GLY A 203 3.17 20.71 -10.01
N LYS A 204 2.70 20.24 -11.18
CA LYS A 204 2.90 18.86 -11.64
C LYS A 204 4.31 18.63 -12.18
N ARG A 205 4.88 17.47 -11.90
CA ARG A 205 6.09 16.94 -12.52
C ARG A 205 6.14 15.42 -12.44
N ILE A 206 7.02 14.80 -13.19
CA ILE A 206 7.39 13.40 -13.04
C ILE A 206 8.88 13.29 -12.69
N GLU A 207 9.20 12.34 -11.79
CA GLU A 207 10.56 12.03 -11.38
C GLU A 207 10.84 10.56 -11.69
N ILE A 208 11.85 10.27 -12.50
CA ILE A 208 12.20 8.93 -12.97
C ILE A 208 13.51 8.50 -12.31
N TYR A 209 13.44 7.43 -11.53
CA TYR A 209 14.57 6.82 -10.83
C TYR A 209 14.97 5.55 -11.58
N ARG A 210 16.04 5.66 -12.42
CA ARG A 210 16.46 4.58 -13.32
C ARG A 210 16.88 3.32 -12.56
N ASP A 211 17.67 3.49 -11.51
CA ASP A 211 18.22 2.38 -10.73
C ASP A 211 17.14 1.64 -9.93
N ARG A 212 16.12 2.36 -9.49
CA ARG A 212 14.96 1.81 -8.80
C ARG A 212 13.89 1.25 -9.76
N GLY A 213 13.93 1.63 -11.04
CA GLY A 213 12.91 1.29 -12.01
C GLY A 213 11.53 1.86 -11.66
N VAL A 214 11.50 3.12 -11.19
CA VAL A 214 10.30 3.75 -10.66
C VAL A 214 10.13 5.16 -11.24
N LEU A 215 8.89 5.54 -11.55
CA LEU A 215 8.45 6.88 -11.87
C LEU A 215 7.52 7.39 -10.78
N LEU A 216 7.80 8.56 -10.21
CA LEU A 216 6.89 9.28 -9.32
C LEU A 216 6.10 10.31 -10.11
N MET A 217 4.79 10.33 -9.96
CA MET A 217 3.94 11.44 -10.35
C MET A 217 3.80 12.35 -9.13
N VAL A 218 4.22 13.60 -9.26
CA VAL A 218 4.23 14.59 -8.16
C VAL A 218 3.32 15.74 -8.52
N ASP A 219 2.41 16.09 -7.61
CA ASP A 219 1.55 17.27 -7.73
C ASP A 219 1.59 18.05 -6.42
N THR A 220 1.71 19.40 -6.52
CA THR A 220 1.76 20.31 -5.36
C THR A 220 2.77 19.93 -4.26
N GLY A 221 3.85 19.26 -4.65
CA GLY A 221 4.90 18.81 -3.73
C GLY A 221 4.70 17.44 -3.11
N GLU A 222 3.58 16.76 -3.44
CA GLU A 222 3.25 15.43 -2.92
C GLU A 222 3.33 14.36 -4.02
N VAL A 223 3.75 13.15 -3.65
CA VAL A 223 3.70 12.00 -4.57
C VAL A 223 2.25 11.49 -4.62
N VAL A 224 1.62 11.65 -5.79
CA VAL A 224 0.24 11.20 -6.01
C VAL A 224 0.16 9.79 -6.60
N ARG A 225 1.25 9.32 -7.24
CA ARG A 225 1.33 7.97 -7.81
C ARG A 225 2.77 7.51 -7.96
N VAL A 226 3.01 6.22 -7.75
CA VAL A 226 4.29 5.53 -7.96
C VAL A 226 4.09 4.45 -9.01
N VAL A 227 4.87 4.47 -10.08
CA VAL A 227 4.69 3.61 -11.25
C VAL A 227 5.96 2.83 -11.53
N HIS A 228 5.84 1.52 -11.77
CA HIS A 228 6.94 0.72 -12.28
C HIS A 228 7.38 1.18 -13.66
N THR A 229 8.68 1.20 -13.92
CA THR A 229 9.24 1.54 -15.23
C THR A 229 10.42 0.65 -15.62
N SER A 230 10.60 0.44 -16.94
CA SER A 230 11.82 -0.08 -17.51
C SER A 230 12.45 0.98 -18.43
N THR A 231 13.62 1.48 -18.04
CA THR A 231 14.36 2.52 -18.76
C THR A 231 15.36 1.94 -19.77
N GLY A 232 16.19 2.78 -20.38
CA GLY A 232 17.19 2.35 -21.37
C GLY A 232 18.28 1.47 -20.80
N ALA A 233 18.53 0.33 -21.47
CA ALA A 233 19.62 -0.59 -21.12
C ALA A 233 20.98 0.15 -21.13
N GLY A 234 21.86 -0.24 -20.19
CA GLY A 234 23.18 0.41 -20.08
C GLY A 234 23.13 1.89 -19.71
N GLY A 235 22.00 2.39 -19.18
CA GLY A 235 21.87 3.76 -18.72
C GLY A 235 21.69 4.81 -19.83
N VAL A 236 21.30 4.41 -21.04
CA VAL A 236 21.11 5.33 -22.20
C VAL A 236 19.94 6.30 -22.04
N THR A 237 19.03 6.12 -21.10
CA THR A 237 18.09 7.18 -20.70
C THR A 237 18.88 8.26 -19.96
N PRO A 238 18.99 9.51 -20.49
CA PRO A 238 19.88 10.51 -19.92
C PRO A 238 19.37 11.02 -18.57
N VAL A 239 20.29 11.19 -17.62
CA VAL A 239 20.04 11.89 -16.35
C VAL A 239 19.94 13.38 -16.61
N GLY A 240 19.04 14.06 -15.91
CA GLY A 240 18.90 15.51 -16.00
C GLY A 240 17.48 16.00 -15.75
N ALA A 241 17.31 17.31 -15.98
CA ALA A 241 16.03 17.99 -15.91
C ALA A 241 15.56 18.35 -17.32
N PHE A 242 14.39 17.86 -17.67
CA PHE A 242 13.77 18.02 -18.99
C PHE A 242 12.36 18.58 -18.84
N ARG A 243 11.68 18.75 -19.97
CA ARG A 243 10.24 19.05 -20.03
C ARG A 243 9.58 18.23 -21.11
N VAL A 244 8.34 17.85 -20.89
CA VAL A 244 7.51 17.28 -21.95
C VAL A 244 7.37 18.32 -23.05
N TYR A 245 7.76 17.98 -24.30
CA TYR A 245 7.68 18.90 -25.44
C TYR A 245 6.66 18.45 -26.50
N VAL A 246 6.32 17.16 -26.54
CA VAL A 246 5.31 16.59 -27.44
C VAL A 246 4.58 15.46 -26.75
N LYS A 247 3.28 15.37 -27.02
CA LYS A 247 2.42 14.25 -26.58
C LYS A 247 1.72 13.66 -27.80
N ALA A 248 1.64 12.33 -27.86
CA ALA A 248 0.91 11.60 -28.89
C ALA A 248 0.17 10.42 -28.27
N LEU A 249 -1.14 10.30 -28.54
CA LEU A 249 -1.92 9.13 -28.12
C LEU A 249 -1.36 7.83 -28.68
N MET A 250 -0.89 7.90 -29.94
CA MET A 250 -0.26 6.79 -30.64
C MET A 250 0.90 7.37 -31.45
N SER A 251 2.12 6.90 -31.20
CA SER A 251 3.31 7.33 -31.93
C SER A 251 4.02 6.13 -32.55
N TRP A 252 4.45 6.28 -33.80
CA TRP A 252 5.23 5.24 -34.47
C TRP A 252 6.72 5.51 -34.33
N SER A 253 7.44 4.58 -33.76
CA SER A 253 8.90 4.63 -33.72
C SER A 253 9.49 4.07 -35.00
N VAL A 254 9.99 4.94 -35.85
CA VAL A 254 10.59 4.57 -37.15
C VAL A 254 11.80 3.63 -36.95
N PRO A 255 12.76 3.94 -36.07
CA PRO A 255 13.96 3.09 -35.91
C PRO A 255 13.66 1.71 -35.35
N PHE A 256 12.64 1.59 -34.49
CA PHE A 256 12.34 0.31 -33.81
C PHE A 256 11.10 -0.40 -34.37
N LYS A 257 10.38 0.23 -35.31
CA LYS A 257 9.18 -0.32 -35.98
C LYS A 257 8.13 -0.82 -35.01
N VAL A 258 7.86 -0.03 -33.93
CA VAL A 258 6.87 -0.33 -32.91
C VAL A 258 5.96 0.87 -32.65
N TRP A 259 4.71 0.58 -32.31
CA TRP A 259 3.79 1.59 -31.80
C TRP A 259 4.07 1.88 -30.33
N MET A 260 4.00 3.15 -29.97
CA MET A 260 4.18 3.66 -28.61
C MET A 260 2.90 4.40 -28.20
N PRO A 261 1.92 3.68 -27.59
CA PRO A 261 0.71 4.32 -27.08
C PRO A 261 1.06 5.26 -25.93
N TYR A 262 0.30 6.34 -25.79
CA TYR A 262 0.42 7.32 -24.71
C TYR A 262 1.83 7.91 -24.57
N ALA A 263 2.47 8.24 -25.69
CA ALA A 263 3.82 8.76 -25.71
C ALA A 263 3.88 10.22 -25.25
N ALA A 264 4.73 10.52 -24.24
CA ALA A 264 5.08 11.86 -23.80
C ALA A 264 6.59 12.04 -23.92
N TYR A 265 7.02 12.79 -24.96
CA TYR A 265 8.42 13.02 -25.31
C TYR A 265 9.01 14.13 -24.45
N PHE A 266 10.20 13.92 -23.90
CA PHE A 266 10.88 14.89 -23.05
C PHE A 266 12.33 15.20 -23.44
N THR A 267 13.00 14.37 -24.23
CA THR A 267 14.35 14.65 -24.76
C THR A 267 14.68 13.76 -25.95
N GLY A 268 15.27 14.33 -27.02
CA GLY A 268 15.95 13.60 -28.11
C GLY A 268 15.21 12.40 -28.71
N GLY A 269 13.90 12.40 -28.79
CA GLY A 269 13.10 11.25 -29.23
C GLY A 269 12.80 10.22 -28.13
N ILE A 270 13.22 10.48 -26.89
CA ILE A 270 12.92 9.64 -25.73
C ILE A 270 11.60 10.09 -25.09
N ALA A 271 10.72 9.14 -24.83
CA ALA A 271 9.39 9.34 -24.27
C ALA A 271 9.09 8.36 -23.14
N THR A 272 8.15 8.73 -22.26
CA THR A 272 7.38 7.73 -21.50
C THR A 272 6.31 7.18 -22.44
N HIS A 273 6.07 5.89 -22.45
CA HIS A 273 5.01 5.28 -23.29
C HIS A 273 4.59 3.90 -22.76
N GLN A 274 3.42 3.44 -23.15
CA GLN A 274 2.99 2.06 -22.86
C GLN A 274 3.87 1.05 -23.60
N SER A 275 4.19 -0.04 -22.90
CA SER A 275 4.84 -1.21 -23.50
C SER A 275 4.16 -2.48 -22.99
N PRO A 276 3.97 -3.51 -23.84
CA PRO A 276 3.52 -4.81 -23.38
C PRO A 276 4.58 -5.57 -22.56
N ASP A 277 5.84 -5.11 -22.65
CA ASP A 277 6.99 -5.68 -21.95
C ASP A 277 7.66 -4.60 -21.09
N VAL A 278 7.50 -4.71 -19.77
CA VAL A 278 8.08 -3.81 -18.76
C VAL A 278 8.81 -4.67 -17.72
N PRO A 279 10.00 -5.16 -18.06
CA PRO A 279 10.77 -6.00 -17.14
C PRO A 279 11.29 -5.21 -15.93
N SER A 280 11.62 -5.90 -14.86
CA SER A 280 12.14 -5.31 -13.63
C SER A 280 13.58 -4.74 -13.75
N TYR A 281 14.14 -4.72 -14.95
CA TYR A 281 15.47 -4.18 -15.29
C TYR A 281 15.39 -3.24 -16.50
N PRO A 282 16.37 -2.35 -16.71
CA PRO A 282 16.43 -1.48 -17.88
C PRO A 282 16.61 -2.31 -19.17
N ALA A 283 15.64 -2.17 -20.10
CA ALA A 283 15.59 -3.01 -21.32
C ALA A 283 15.29 -2.23 -22.62
N SER A 284 15.03 -0.93 -22.54
CA SER A 284 14.70 -0.13 -23.74
C SER A 284 15.95 0.43 -24.42
N HIS A 285 15.78 1.08 -25.58
CA HIS A 285 16.82 1.85 -26.27
C HIS A 285 16.85 3.33 -25.83
N GLY A 286 16.25 3.66 -24.69
CA GLY A 286 16.26 5.01 -24.11
C GLY A 286 14.89 5.47 -23.61
N CYS A 287 13.80 5.04 -24.20
CA CYS A 287 12.46 5.35 -23.73
C CYS A 287 12.18 4.76 -22.35
N VAL A 288 11.20 5.32 -21.66
CA VAL A 288 10.72 4.88 -20.37
C VAL A 288 9.43 4.09 -20.59
N ARG A 289 9.55 2.77 -20.54
CA ARG A 289 8.41 1.86 -20.72
C ARG A 289 7.54 1.87 -19.45
N LEU A 290 6.24 1.93 -19.66
CA LEU A 290 5.24 1.92 -18.59
C LEU A 290 4.25 0.76 -18.80
N PRO A 291 3.71 0.18 -17.71
CA PRO A 291 2.66 -0.82 -17.77
C PRO A 291 1.38 -0.28 -18.42
N GLU A 292 0.57 -1.20 -18.93
CA GLU A 292 -0.78 -0.91 -19.39
C GLU A 292 -1.61 -0.29 -18.23
N GLY A 293 -2.45 0.69 -18.58
CA GLY A 293 -3.22 1.48 -17.60
C GLY A 293 -2.39 2.61 -16.97
N GLU A 294 -1.18 2.34 -16.50
CA GLU A 294 -0.31 3.36 -15.91
C GLU A 294 0.24 4.34 -16.96
N ALA A 295 0.53 3.87 -18.17
CA ALA A 295 0.97 4.75 -19.26
C ALA A 295 -0.10 5.79 -19.62
N GLU A 296 -1.37 5.39 -19.71
CA GLU A 296 -2.47 6.31 -19.93
C GLU A 296 -2.60 7.31 -18.78
N ARG A 297 -2.47 6.86 -17.53
CA ARG A 297 -2.51 7.70 -16.33
C ARG A 297 -1.40 8.75 -16.35
N VAL A 298 -0.16 8.36 -16.60
CA VAL A 298 0.98 9.28 -16.73
C VAL A 298 0.75 10.26 -17.87
N TYR A 299 0.29 9.78 -19.04
CA TYR A 299 -0.01 10.61 -20.20
C TYR A 299 -1.08 11.68 -19.91
N ARG A 300 -2.15 11.31 -19.20
CA ARG A 300 -3.21 12.26 -18.80
C ARG A 300 -2.75 13.25 -17.72
N PHE A 301 -1.82 12.83 -16.89
CA PHE A 301 -1.29 13.66 -15.81
C PHE A 301 -0.37 14.77 -16.31
N VAL A 302 0.51 14.47 -17.30
CA VAL A 302 1.48 15.45 -17.83
C VAL A 302 0.87 16.27 -18.97
N ASP A 303 1.30 17.53 -19.07
CA ASP A 303 1.01 18.44 -20.17
C ASP A 303 2.32 18.83 -20.87
N VAL A 304 2.25 19.42 -22.07
CA VAL A 304 3.42 20.04 -22.71
C VAL A 304 3.94 21.14 -21.78
N GLY A 305 5.24 21.10 -21.47
CA GLY A 305 5.87 21.96 -20.48
C GLY A 305 6.05 21.33 -19.08
N THR A 306 5.35 20.21 -18.78
CA THR A 306 5.51 19.51 -17.48
C THR A 306 6.98 19.11 -17.28
N PRO A 307 7.59 19.45 -16.12
CA PRO A 307 8.96 19.05 -15.79
C PRO A 307 9.10 17.52 -15.68
N VAL A 308 10.23 17.02 -16.18
CA VAL A 308 10.65 15.62 -16.09
C VAL A 308 12.05 15.60 -15.50
N VAL A 309 12.23 14.96 -14.34
CA VAL A 309 13.53 14.81 -13.69
C VAL A 309 13.93 13.34 -13.79
N VAL A 310 15.09 13.07 -14.42
CA VAL A 310 15.65 11.71 -14.50
C VAL A 310 16.88 11.60 -13.62
N ARG A 311 16.96 10.55 -12.82
CA ARG A 311 18.03 10.27 -11.85
C ARG A 311 18.59 8.86 -12.02
#